data_f68b8e980f6ae3c3901e7ca7aedf2369
#
_entry.id   f68b8e980f6ae3c3901e7ca7aedf2369
#
_cell.length_a   1.000
_cell.length_b   1.000
_cell.length_c   1.000
_cell.angle_alpha   90.00
_cell.angle_beta   90.00
_cell.angle_gamma   90.00
#
_symmetry.space_group_name_H-M   'P 1'
#
loop_
_entity.id
_entity.type
_entity.pdbx_description
1 polymer ?
#
loop_
_entity_poly.entity_id
_entity_poly.type
_entity_poly.pdbx_seq_one_letter_code
_entity_poly.pdbx_strand_id
1 'polypeptide(L)'
;MEIWLRLDDEEETSLAAMADRVVSGQSTAHLQIVDGRLLQEDKVLGVHVHISDGDSQRTGMAHLGTVDWIVVSFDTWSMIPLENLIAHRAGSHTKIAAIISTPMQAQGAGFALEEGVDALIVSPDQEVVEAALSVKSQRLEQTTTAEELEAPEVHHLELVSFVVESVEEAGLGDRYCLDFLSSFGVGEGLLVGSSAKAMFLVHSETIPSTFVPTRPFRVNAGSPHSYVLMGDGSTKYMAELKAGDSLLAVSASGMTRNTVLGRIKIEQRPMLKISGTQSKGGHQNANTSHIFMQQAETVRLLSDKTTALSVTEITPNTTVMGWMGHAARHVGLPVKGEIEER
;
A
#
# COMPACT_ATOMS: atom_id res chain seq x y z
N MET A 1 9.67 -14.32 14.13
CA MET A 1 8.30 -14.79 14.43
C MET A 1 8.35 -15.77 15.61
N GLU A 2 7.46 -15.56 16.58
CA GLU A 2 7.31 -16.48 17.75
C GLU A 2 6.21 -17.50 17.49
N ILE A 3 6.29 -18.65 18.18
CA ILE A 3 5.22 -19.66 18.21
C ILE A 3 4.70 -19.75 19.64
N TRP A 4 3.41 -19.51 19.83
CA TRP A 4 2.76 -19.57 21.13
C TRP A 4 1.78 -20.74 21.14
N LEU A 5 1.93 -21.66 22.09
CA LEU A 5 1.02 -22.80 22.24
C LEU A 5 -0.16 -22.40 23.12
N ARG A 6 -1.38 -22.53 22.60
CA ARG A 6 -2.60 -22.31 23.37
C ARG A 6 -3.02 -23.61 24.04
N LEU A 7 -3.16 -23.56 25.38
CA LEU A 7 -3.66 -24.66 26.18
C LEU A 7 -4.98 -24.23 26.86
N ASP A 8 -6.05 -24.98 26.64
CA ASP A 8 -7.36 -24.66 27.21
C ASP A 8 -7.50 -25.25 28.65
N ASP A 9 -6.74 -26.31 29.00
CA ASP A 9 -6.68 -26.98 30.30
C ASP A 9 -5.25 -27.31 30.79
N GLU A 10 -5.09 -27.86 32.00
CA GLU A 10 -3.80 -28.24 32.64
C GLU A 10 -3.05 -29.38 31.92
N GLU A 11 -3.26 -29.64 30.67
CA GLU A 11 -2.55 -30.67 29.96
C GLU A 11 -1.07 -30.28 29.75
N GLU A 12 -0.18 -30.91 30.51
CA GLU A 12 1.25 -30.94 30.17
C GLU A 12 1.41 -31.70 28.85
N THR A 13 1.65 -30.97 27.79
CA THR A 13 1.98 -31.57 26.49
C THR A 13 3.45 -31.38 26.17
N SER A 14 4.06 -32.43 25.60
CA SER A 14 5.44 -32.36 25.09
C SER A 14 5.63 -31.25 24.05
N LEU A 15 4.55 -30.81 23.42
CA LEU A 15 4.55 -29.72 22.43
C LEU A 15 4.88 -28.36 23.05
N ALA A 16 4.64 -28.18 24.37
CA ALA A 16 4.97 -26.92 25.06
C ALA A 16 6.48 -26.61 25.01
N ALA A 17 7.32 -27.64 24.99
CA ALA A 17 8.78 -27.48 24.84
C ALA A 17 9.22 -27.00 23.45
N MET A 18 8.35 -27.08 22.44
CA MET A 18 8.60 -26.65 21.05
C MET A 18 8.13 -25.20 20.80
N ALA A 19 7.35 -24.63 21.70
CA ALA A 19 6.81 -23.28 21.61
C ALA A 19 7.68 -22.26 22.35
N ASP A 20 7.69 -21.02 21.85
CA ASP A 20 8.43 -19.93 22.52
C ASP A 20 7.68 -19.47 23.78
N ARG A 21 6.33 -19.56 23.79
CA ARG A 21 5.46 -19.20 24.94
C ARG A 21 4.24 -20.10 25.00
N VAL A 22 3.63 -20.14 26.16
CA VAL A 22 2.34 -20.80 26.39
C VAL A 22 1.28 -19.74 26.70
N VAL A 23 0.14 -19.86 26.06
CA VAL A 23 -1.07 -19.03 26.28
C VAL A 23 -2.14 -19.91 26.94
N SER A 24 -2.58 -19.56 28.14
CA SER A 24 -3.65 -20.29 28.86
C SER A 24 -4.51 -19.33 29.66
N GLY A 25 -5.70 -19.76 30.06
CA GLY A 25 -6.55 -19.04 31.04
C GLY A 25 -6.06 -19.09 32.47
N GLN A 26 -5.00 -19.85 32.76
CA GLN A 26 -4.51 -20.08 34.11
C GLN A 26 -3.36 -19.14 34.49
N SER A 27 -3.27 -18.81 35.80
CA SER A 27 -2.30 -17.86 36.34
C SER A 27 -0.84 -18.32 36.26
N THR A 28 -0.58 -19.58 35.96
CA THR A 28 0.77 -20.16 35.81
C THR A 28 1.31 -20.08 34.37
N ALA A 29 0.48 -19.68 33.41
CA ALA A 29 0.89 -19.56 32.01
C ALA A 29 1.77 -18.32 31.78
N HIS A 30 2.63 -18.38 30.77
CA HIS A 30 3.46 -17.26 30.34
C HIS A 30 2.60 -16.08 29.84
N LEU A 31 1.49 -16.39 29.17
CA LEU A 31 0.55 -15.41 28.62
C LEU A 31 -0.89 -15.84 28.92
N GLN A 32 -1.77 -14.87 29.10
CA GLN A 32 -3.21 -15.09 29.30
C GLN A 32 -4.02 -14.18 28.37
N ILE A 33 -5.12 -14.72 27.84
CA ILE A 33 -6.12 -13.91 27.13
C ILE A 33 -7.40 -13.91 27.97
N VAL A 34 -7.69 -12.78 28.62
CA VAL A 34 -8.83 -12.60 29.51
C VAL A 34 -9.54 -11.29 29.16
N ASP A 35 -10.85 -11.35 28.98
CA ASP A 35 -11.72 -10.19 28.70
C ASP A 35 -11.16 -9.28 27.56
N GLY A 36 -10.70 -9.89 26.48
CA GLY A 36 -10.15 -9.16 25.32
C GLY A 36 -8.78 -8.51 25.56
N ARG A 37 -8.08 -8.90 26.61
CA ARG A 37 -6.73 -8.41 26.94
C ARG A 37 -5.72 -9.54 26.92
N LEU A 38 -4.54 -9.25 26.37
CA LEU A 38 -3.37 -10.10 26.49
C LEU A 38 -2.57 -9.68 27.72
N LEU A 39 -2.36 -10.59 28.64
CA LEU A 39 -1.68 -10.35 29.92
C LEU A 39 -0.41 -11.20 30.02
N GLN A 40 0.59 -10.65 30.67
CA GLN A 40 1.77 -11.37 31.16
C GLN A 40 2.02 -10.95 32.62
N GLU A 41 2.02 -11.90 33.55
CA GLU A 41 2.20 -11.62 34.99
C GLU A 41 1.31 -10.48 35.46
N ASP A 42 0.01 -10.54 35.15
CA ASP A 42 -1.01 -9.53 35.46
C ASP A 42 -0.82 -8.14 34.78
N LYS A 43 0.20 -7.97 33.97
CA LYS A 43 0.39 -6.74 33.18
C LYS A 43 -0.25 -6.87 31.79
N VAL A 44 -0.95 -5.83 31.38
CA VAL A 44 -1.52 -5.75 30.03
C VAL A 44 -0.40 -5.52 29.02
N LEU A 45 -0.17 -6.49 28.15
CA LEU A 45 0.74 -6.38 27.01
C LEU A 45 0.03 -5.94 25.74
N GLY A 46 -1.26 -6.22 25.62
CA GLY A 46 -1.97 -5.98 24.40
C GLY A 46 -3.46 -6.29 24.48
N VAL A 47 -4.07 -6.37 23.33
CA VAL A 47 -5.50 -6.62 23.17
C VAL A 47 -5.73 -7.85 22.30
N HIS A 48 -6.83 -8.56 22.54
CA HIS A 48 -7.37 -9.58 21.65
C HIS A 48 -8.57 -9.01 20.92
N VAL A 49 -8.50 -9.00 19.60
CA VAL A 49 -9.56 -8.51 18.70
C VAL A 49 -10.10 -9.68 17.90
N HIS A 50 -11.38 -9.96 18.06
CA HIS A 50 -12.07 -10.91 17.20
C HIS A 50 -12.62 -10.17 15.98
N ILE A 51 -12.17 -10.56 14.80
CA ILE A 51 -12.51 -9.89 13.53
C ILE A 51 -13.58 -10.70 12.82
N SER A 52 -14.81 -10.15 12.80
CA SER A 52 -15.97 -10.71 12.09
C SER A 52 -16.47 -9.82 10.95
N ASP A 53 -16.11 -8.53 10.98
CA ASP A 53 -16.57 -7.53 10.03
C ASP A 53 -15.59 -6.33 9.90
N GLY A 54 -15.96 -5.34 9.08
CA GLY A 54 -15.14 -4.14 8.88
C GLY A 54 -15.06 -3.23 10.12
N ASP A 55 -16.01 -3.28 11.04
CA ASP A 55 -16.01 -2.47 12.27
C ASP A 55 -15.04 -3.03 13.29
N SER A 56 -15.06 -4.33 13.49
CA SER A 56 -14.10 -5.05 14.35
C SER A 56 -12.67 -4.94 13.79
N GLN A 57 -12.50 -4.97 12.46
CA GLN A 57 -11.20 -4.69 11.83
C GLN A 57 -10.72 -3.27 12.11
N ARG A 58 -11.57 -2.24 12.00
CA ARG A 58 -11.22 -0.85 12.35
C ARG A 58 -10.84 -0.70 13.82
N THR A 59 -11.51 -1.42 14.70
CA THR A 59 -11.15 -1.49 16.12
C THR A 59 -9.74 -2.05 16.30
N GLY A 60 -9.39 -3.14 15.61
CA GLY A 60 -8.04 -3.68 15.61
C GLY A 60 -6.99 -2.66 15.13
N MET A 61 -7.26 -1.98 14.03
CA MET A 61 -6.38 -0.94 13.49
C MET A 61 -6.16 0.23 14.45
N ALA A 62 -7.19 0.63 15.22
CA ALA A 62 -7.09 1.72 16.19
C ALA A 62 -6.14 1.42 17.37
N HIS A 63 -5.78 0.16 17.58
CA HIS A 63 -4.81 -0.24 18.60
C HIS A 63 -3.36 -0.22 18.11
N LEU A 64 -3.11 -0.09 16.80
CA LEU A 64 -1.75 0.02 16.27
C LEU A 64 -1.06 1.28 16.82
N GLY A 65 0.14 1.12 17.32
CA GLY A 65 0.91 2.18 17.96
C GLY A 65 0.52 2.50 19.42
N THR A 66 -0.55 1.84 19.97
CA THR A 66 -1.02 2.10 21.34
C THR A 66 -0.76 0.95 22.31
N VAL A 67 -0.50 -0.25 21.80
CA VAL A 67 -0.23 -1.47 22.57
C VAL A 67 0.98 -2.20 22.00
N ASP A 68 1.63 -3.06 22.80
CA ASP A 68 2.76 -3.87 22.32
C ASP A 68 2.31 -5.02 21.40
N TRP A 69 1.13 -5.60 21.67
CA TRP A 69 0.59 -6.72 20.91
C TRP A 69 -0.88 -6.58 20.56
N ILE A 70 -1.24 -6.99 19.38
CA ILE A 70 -2.62 -7.26 18.96
C ILE A 70 -2.72 -8.75 18.63
N VAL A 71 -3.54 -9.48 19.41
CA VAL A 71 -3.93 -10.85 19.08
C VAL A 71 -5.18 -10.79 18.22
N VAL A 72 -5.19 -11.49 17.08
CA VAL A 72 -6.36 -11.56 16.19
C VAL A 72 -6.90 -12.97 16.09
N SER A 73 -8.23 -13.07 16.05
CA SER A 73 -8.96 -14.29 15.73
C SER A 73 -10.10 -13.98 14.75
N PHE A 74 -10.60 -15.01 14.08
CA PHE A 74 -11.62 -14.89 13.04
C PHE A 74 -12.69 -15.97 13.23
N ASP A 75 -13.96 -15.66 12.92
CA ASP A 75 -15.03 -16.67 12.83
C ASP A 75 -14.75 -17.68 11.74
N THR A 76 -14.39 -17.16 10.57
CA THR A 76 -13.88 -17.92 9.44
C THR A 76 -12.56 -17.32 9.04
N TRP A 77 -11.55 -18.16 8.82
CA TRP A 77 -10.23 -17.69 8.44
C TRP A 77 -10.29 -16.72 7.25
N SER A 78 -9.78 -15.52 7.45
CA SER A 78 -9.81 -14.44 6.47
C SER A 78 -8.44 -13.78 6.35
N MET A 79 -7.85 -13.84 5.14
CA MET A 79 -6.53 -13.28 4.87
C MET A 79 -6.56 -11.75 4.78
N ILE A 80 -7.54 -11.18 4.05
CA ILE A 80 -7.60 -9.74 3.76
C ILE A 80 -7.57 -8.88 5.04
N PRO A 81 -8.37 -9.14 6.09
CA PRO A 81 -8.29 -8.35 7.32
C PRO A 81 -6.93 -8.46 8.02
N LEU A 82 -6.27 -9.61 7.95
CA LEU A 82 -4.93 -9.81 8.51
C LEU A 82 -3.89 -9.01 7.73
N GLU A 83 -3.93 -9.08 6.40
CA GLU A 83 -3.06 -8.32 5.51
C GLU A 83 -3.23 -6.81 5.70
N ASN A 84 -4.47 -6.34 5.88
CA ASN A 84 -4.75 -4.94 6.18
C ASN A 84 -4.09 -4.49 7.49
N LEU A 85 -4.15 -5.31 8.56
CA LEU A 85 -3.47 -5.01 9.83
C LEU A 85 -1.94 -4.98 9.66
N ILE A 86 -1.37 -5.94 8.94
CA ILE A 86 0.07 -5.99 8.66
C ILE A 86 0.52 -4.75 7.88
N ALA A 87 -0.22 -4.37 6.84
CA ALA A 87 0.09 -3.19 6.03
C ALA A 87 0.02 -1.88 6.85
N HIS A 88 -0.99 -1.74 7.73
CA HIS A 88 -1.14 -0.54 8.58
C HIS A 88 -0.17 -0.52 9.78
N ARG A 89 0.46 -1.65 10.11
CA ARG A 89 1.46 -1.72 11.19
C ARG A 89 2.76 -0.99 10.84
N ALA A 90 3.04 -0.75 9.56
CA ALA A 90 4.29 -0.13 9.11
C ALA A 90 4.60 1.17 9.89
N GLY A 91 5.81 1.28 10.45
CA GLY A 91 6.23 2.38 11.32
C GLY A 91 5.70 2.34 12.77
N SER A 92 4.94 1.29 13.15
CA SER A 92 4.44 1.08 14.51
C SER A 92 5.30 0.05 15.25
N HIS A 93 5.40 0.19 16.58
CA HIS A 93 6.05 -0.82 17.45
C HIS A 93 5.14 -2.01 17.77
N THR A 94 3.85 -1.93 17.44
CA THR A 94 2.88 -2.97 17.75
C THR A 94 3.14 -4.24 16.95
N LYS A 95 3.18 -5.37 17.63
CA LYS A 95 3.32 -6.71 17.06
C LYS A 95 1.94 -7.36 16.87
N ILE A 96 1.81 -8.21 15.86
CA ILE A 96 0.56 -8.92 15.55
C ILE A 96 0.76 -10.41 15.79
N ALA A 97 -0.14 -11.01 16.56
CA ALA A 97 -0.24 -12.44 16.77
C ALA A 97 -1.57 -12.95 16.19
N ALA A 98 -1.55 -14.02 15.40
CA ALA A 98 -2.74 -14.63 14.81
C ALA A 98 -3.04 -15.98 15.43
N ILE A 99 -4.31 -16.19 15.87
CA ILE A 99 -4.79 -17.52 16.32
C ILE A 99 -5.08 -18.35 15.07
N ILE A 100 -4.45 -19.50 14.99
CA ILE A 100 -4.57 -20.44 13.87
C ILE A 100 -4.89 -21.84 14.37
N SER A 101 -5.56 -22.65 13.54
CA SER A 101 -6.00 -24.01 13.86
C SER A 101 -5.68 -25.05 12.79
N THR A 102 -5.06 -24.65 11.68
CA THR A 102 -4.68 -25.56 10.61
C THR A 102 -3.30 -25.23 10.03
N PRO A 103 -2.58 -26.22 9.46
CA PRO A 103 -1.30 -26.00 8.76
C PRO A 103 -1.37 -24.93 7.66
N MET A 104 -2.48 -24.90 6.91
CA MET A 104 -2.68 -23.92 5.84
C MET A 104 -2.77 -22.49 6.40
N GLN A 105 -3.43 -22.28 7.54
CA GLN A 105 -3.50 -20.99 8.22
C GLN A 105 -2.12 -20.56 8.74
N ALA A 106 -1.29 -21.49 9.21
CA ALA A 106 0.08 -21.18 9.63
C ALA A 106 0.87 -20.57 8.47
N GLN A 107 0.80 -21.17 7.29
CA GLN A 107 1.47 -20.68 6.10
C GLN A 107 0.89 -19.33 5.66
N GLY A 108 -0.43 -19.19 5.60
CA GLY A 108 -1.08 -17.95 5.22
C GLY A 108 -0.68 -16.78 6.13
N ALA A 109 -0.84 -16.92 7.46
CA ALA A 109 -0.47 -15.87 8.41
C ALA A 109 1.03 -15.59 8.44
N GLY A 110 1.85 -16.65 8.33
CA GLY A 110 3.30 -16.53 8.38
C GLY A 110 3.93 -15.82 7.18
N PHE A 111 3.26 -15.81 6.03
CA PHE A 111 3.75 -15.18 4.79
C PHE A 111 2.80 -14.10 4.23
N ALA A 112 1.79 -13.67 5.00
CA ALA A 112 0.90 -12.60 4.59
C ALA A 112 1.70 -11.36 4.19
N LEU A 113 1.54 -10.89 2.93
CA LEU A 113 2.29 -9.78 2.34
C LEU A 113 3.83 -9.97 2.40
N GLU A 114 4.31 -11.23 2.36
CA GLU A 114 5.73 -11.61 2.50
C GLU A 114 6.37 -11.21 3.85
N GLU A 115 5.71 -10.37 4.64
CA GLU A 115 6.13 -9.91 5.95
C GLU A 115 5.62 -10.82 7.08
N GLY A 116 4.38 -11.26 6.99
CA GLY A 116 3.71 -12.12 7.95
C GLY A 116 3.49 -11.48 9.32
N VAL A 117 2.89 -12.29 10.22
CA VAL A 117 2.68 -11.91 11.62
C VAL A 117 3.93 -12.12 12.48
N ASP A 118 3.96 -11.51 13.67
CA ASP A 118 5.07 -11.61 14.61
C ASP A 118 4.97 -12.87 15.49
N ALA A 119 3.75 -13.39 15.69
CA ALA A 119 3.54 -14.66 16.38
C ALA A 119 2.36 -15.45 15.80
N LEU A 120 2.47 -16.78 15.83
CA LEU A 120 1.39 -17.71 15.57
C LEU A 120 0.95 -18.32 16.91
N ILE A 121 -0.34 -18.20 17.24
CA ILE A 121 -0.96 -18.88 18.39
C ILE A 121 -1.61 -20.15 17.88
N VAL A 122 -1.03 -21.29 18.22
CA VAL A 122 -1.38 -22.61 17.69
C VAL A 122 -2.14 -23.44 18.74
N SER A 123 -3.07 -24.27 18.27
CA SER A 123 -3.67 -25.35 19.09
C SER A 123 -2.62 -26.42 19.42
N PRO A 124 -2.84 -27.25 20.48
CA PRO A 124 -1.96 -28.37 20.84
C PRO A 124 -2.13 -29.57 19.88
N ASP A 125 -2.09 -29.29 18.58
CA ASP A 125 -2.11 -30.26 17.49
C ASP A 125 -0.71 -30.35 16.86
N GLN A 126 -0.18 -31.58 16.75
CA GLN A 126 1.18 -31.81 16.30
C GLN A 126 1.39 -31.30 14.86
N GLU A 127 0.43 -31.51 13.96
CA GLU A 127 0.57 -31.10 12.55
C GLU A 127 0.59 -29.56 12.44
N VAL A 128 -0.21 -28.88 13.26
CA VAL A 128 -0.25 -27.41 13.27
C VAL A 128 1.04 -26.82 13.85
N VAL A 129 1.55 -27.41 14.95
CA VAL A 129 2.81 -26.99 15.57
C VAL A 129 3.99 -27.18 14.62
N GLU A 130 4.10 -28.37 13.98
CA GLU A 130 5.15 -28.66 13.00
C GLU A 130 5.11 -27.71 11.80
N ALA A 131 3.90 -27.41 11.28
CA ALA A 131 3.72 -26.43 10.21
C ALA A 131 4.17 -25.02 10.63
N ALA A 132 3.82 -24.58 11.83
CA ALA A 132 4.24 -23.28 12.36
C ALA A 132 5.77 -23.19 12.53
N LEU A 133 6.42 -24.27 13.01
CA LEU A 133 7.88 -24.37 13.13
C LEU A 133 8.55 -24.31 11.75
N SER A 134 7.99 -25.00 10.75
CA SER A 134 8.48 -24.95 9.37
C SER A 134 8.43 -23.53 8.81
N VAL A 135 7.31 -22.83 8.99
CA VAL A 135 7.14 -21.41 8.61
C VAL A 135 8.16 -20.52 9.31
N LYS A 136 8.37 -20.72 10.63
CA LYS A 136 9.37 -19.96 11.40
C LYS A 136 10.77 -20.14 10.82
N SER A 137 11.16 -21.38 10.47
CA SER A 137 12.47 -21.70 9.87
C SER A 137 12.63 -21.03 8.50
N GLN A 138 11.64 -21.13 7.63
CA GLN A 138 11.67 -20.52 6.30
C GLN A 138 11.80 -18.99 6.37
N ARG A 139 11.10 -18.34 7.31
CA ARG A 139 11.23 -16.89 7.52
C ARG A 139 12.60 -16.46 8.02
N LEU A 140 13.25 -17.27 8.87
CA LEU A 140 14.61 -17.00 9.33
C LEU A 140 15.62 -17.04 8.17
N GLU A 141 15.45 -17.94 7.21
CA GLU A 141 16.29 -18.02 6.02
C GLU A 141 16.12 -16.81 5.09
N GLN A 142 14.90 -16.23 5.00
CA GLN A 142 14.60 -15.05 4.18
C GLN A 142 15.06 -13.72 4.81
N THR A 143 15.22 -13.67 6.13
CA THR A 143 15.56 -12.41 6.86
C THR A 143 16.99 -11.93 6.62
N THR A 144 17.86 -12.73 6.01
CA THR A 144 19.28 -12.40 5.75
C THR A 144 19.49 -11.41 4.60
N THR A 145 18.44 -10.93 3.91
CA THR A 145 18.54 -10.09 2.70
C THR A 145 17.62 -8.86 2.65
N ALA A 146 17.05 -8.41 3.77
CA ALA A 146 16.12 -7.26 3.72
C ALA A 146 16.65 -6.04 4.44
N GLU A 147 17.04 -5.02 3.67
CA GLU A 147 17.20 -3.64 4.16
C GLU A 147 15.84 -3.10 4.61
N GLU A 148 15.79 -2.45 5.78
CA GLU A 148 14.59 -1.81 6.32
C GLU A 148 14.12 -0.69 5.39
N LEU A 149 12.89 -0.82 4.89
CA LEU A 149 12.22 0.23 4.11
C LEU A 149 11.51 1.16 5.10
N GLU A 150 12.16 2.26 5.47
CA GLU A 150 11.48 3.38 6.12
C GLU A 150 10.50 4.04 5.14
N ALA A 151 9.28 4.33 5.60
CA ALA A 151 8.37 5.19 4.85
C ALA A 151 9.02 6.58 4.72
N PRO A 152 9.24 7.13 3.52
CA PRO A 152 9.93 8.40 3.36
C PRO A 152 9.11 9.54 3.97
N GLU A 153 9.73 10.37 4.80
CA GLU A 153 9.23 11.74 5.04
C GLU A 153 9.25 12.48 3.71
N VAL A 154 8.05 12.70 3.13
CA VAL A 154 7.90 13.08 1.73
C VAL A 154 8.06 14.59 1.57
N HIS A 155 9.28 15.08 1.66
CA HIS A 155 9.62 16.46 1.27
C HIS A 155 10.23 16.55 -0.13
N HIS A 156 10.80 15.45 -0.64
CA HIS A 156 11.40 15.39 -1.97
C HIS A 156 11.33 13.97 -2.54
N LEU A 157 10.80 13.84 -3.75
CA LEU A 157 10.78 12.60 -4.53
C LEU A 157 11.83 12.63 -5.63
N GLU A 158 12.56 11.54 -5.80
CA GLU A 158 13.44 11.37 -6.94
C GLU A 158 12.61 11.02 -8.18
N LEU A 159 12.46 11.98 -9.09
CA LEU A 159 11.77 11.78 -10.36
C LEU A 159 12.67 11.08 -11.35
N VAL A 160 12.07 10.21 -12.16
CA VAL A 160 12.74 9.46 -13.22
C VAL A 160 12.14 9.79 -14.58
N SER A 161 12.89 9.50 -15.64
CA SER A 161 12.42 9.67 -17.01
C SER A 161 11.87 8.36 -17.56
N PHE A 162 10.72 8.43 -18.22
CA PHE A 162 10.15 7.36 -19.03
C PHE A 162 10.23 7.74 -20.50
N VAL A 163 10.65 6.80 -21.33
CA VAL A 163 10.58 6.93 -22.80
C VAL A 163 9.25 6.32 -23.24
N VAL A 164 8.42 7.12 -23.91
CA VAL A 164 7.13 6.65 -24.44
C VAL A 164 7.37 5.65 -25.57
N GLU A 165 6.77 4.48 -25.46
CA GLU A 165 6.83 3.40 -26.43
C GLU A 165 5.65 3.45 -27.40
N SER A 166 4.44 3.66 -26.86
CA SER A 166 3.21 3.74 -27.67
C SER A 166 2.23 4.77 -27.12
N VAL A 167 1.43 5.31 -28.04
CA VAL A 167 0.22 6.10 -27.74
C VAL A 167 -0.91 5.49 -28.57
N GLU A 168 -1.92 4.98 -27.90
CA GLU A 168 -2.98 4.19 -28.52
C GLU A 168 -4.35 4.77 -28.16
N GLU A 169 -5.30 4.71 -29.08
CA GLU A 169 -6.70 5.03 -28.79
C GLU A 169 -7.29 3.95 -27.85
N ALA A 170 -7.90 4.39 -26.75
CA ALA A 170 -8.48 3.50 -25.74
C ALA A 170 -10.02 3.57 -25.66
N GLY A 171 -10.67 4.16 -26.67
CA GLY A 171 -12.11 4.30 -26.73
C GLY A 171 -12.66 5.33 -25.73
N LEU A 172 -13.91 5.11 -25.28
CA LEU A 172 -14.56 5.95 -24.28
C LEU A 172 -14.32 5.41 -22.88
N GLY A 173 -13.98 6.31 -21.96
CA GLY A 173 -13.77 5.97 -20.55
C GLY A 173 -14.21 7.10 -19.62
N ASP A 174 -14.39 6.78 -18.35
CA ASP A 174 -14.69 7.76 -17.32
C ASP A 174 -13.42 8.54 -16.97
N ARG A 175 -13.40 9.81 -17.30
CA ARG A 175 -12.33 10.73 -17.01
C ARG A 175 -12.58 11.42 -15.68
N TYR A 176 -11.61 11.38 -14.79
CA TYR A 176 -11.59 12.03 -13.49
C TYR A 176 -10.81 13.34 -13.54
N CYS A 177 -11.47 14.47 -13.31
CA CYS A 177 -10.84 15.75 -13.01
C CYS A 177 -10.88 16.00 -11.50
N LEU A 178 -9.75 16.26 -10.93
CA LEU A 178 -9.57 16.58 -9.52
C LEU A 178 -9.41 18.10 -9.36
N ASP A 179 -10.30 18.71 -8.60
CA ASP A 179 -10.26 20.14 -8.27
C ASP A 179 -9.87 20.31 -6.79
N PHE A 180 -8.85 21.12 -6.53
CA PHE A 180 -8.23 21.29 -5.21
C PHE A 180 -8.55 22.62 -4.56
N LEU A 181 -8.41 22.70 -3.23
CA LEU A 181 -8.62 23.95 -2.46
C LEU A 181 -7.46 24.94 -2.64
N SER A 182 -6.29 24.48 -3.08
CA SER A 182 -5.12 25.32 -3.37
C SER A 182 -4.76 25.27 -4.85
N SER A 183 -4.17 26.34 -5.37
CA SER A 183 -3.65 26.39 -6.73
C SER A 183 -2.30 25.68 -6.84
N PHE A 184 -2.07 25.08 -7.99
CA PHE A 184 -0.77 24.55 -8.41
C PHE A 184 0.06 25.63 -9.10
N GLY A 185 1.36 25.55 -8.97
CA GLY A 185 2.31 26.31 -9.79
C GLY A 185 2.52 25.67 -11.16
N VAL A 186 3.16 26.41 -12.05
CA VAL A 186 3.67 25.82 -13.32
C VAL A 186 4.74 24.79 -13.00
N GLY A 187 4.66 23.62 -13.61
CA GLY A 187 5.55 22.50 -13.32
C GLY A 187 5.09 21.65 -12.13
N GLU A 188 3.94 21.94 -11.53
CA GLU A 188 3.34 21.09 -10.48
C GLU A 188 2.19 20.23 -11.01
N GLY A 189 2.02 19.06 -10.42
CA GLY A 189 0.95 18.14 -10.74
C GLY A 189 0.82 17.00 -9.74
N LEU A 190 0.27 15.88 -10.18
CA LEU A 190 0.08 14.67 -9.39
C LEU A 190 0.80 13.48 -10.03
N LEU A 191 1.26 12.56 -9.20
CA LEU A 191 1.75 11.27 -9.66
C LEU A 191 0.57 10.31 -9.81
N VAL A 192 0.38 9.85 -11.05
CA VAL A 192 -0.74 8.98 -11.45
C VAL A 192 -0.23 7.88 -12.39
N GLY A 193 -0.77 6.68 -12.27
CA GLY A 193 -0.42 5.56 -13.16
C GLY A 193 -1.34 4.37 -13.00
N SER A 194 -1.32 3.45 -13.95
CA SER A 194 -2.03 2.17 -13.84
C SER A 194 -1.29 1.18 -12.94
N SER A 195 -0.07 1.50 -12.52
CA SER A 195 0.71 0.75 -11.53
C SER A 195 1.04 1.63 -10.33
N ALA A 196 0.91 1.07 -9.12
CA ALA A 196 1.31 1.74 -7.88
C ALA A 196 2.84 1.88 -7.74
N LYS A 197 3.61 1.10 -8.51
CA LYS A 197 5.10 1.15 -8.54
C LYS A 197 5.67 2.15 -9.53
N ALA A 198 4.92 2.52 -10.57
CA ALA A 198 5.41 3.37 -11.64
C ALA A 198 4.32 4.36 -12.06
N MET A 199 4.53 5.63 -11.77
CA MET A 199 3.56 6.70 -11.99
C MET A 199 4.15 7.81 -12.84
N PHE A 200 3.31 8.42 -13.68
CA PHE A 200 3.66 9.58 -14.51
C PHE A 200 3.29 10.87 -13.78
N LEU A 201 4.07 11.94 -14.00
CA LEU A 201 3.76 13.26 -13.44
C LEU A 201 2.79 13.99 -14.37
N VAL A 202 1.50 13.95 -13.98
CA VAL A 202 0.40 14.60 -14.68
C VAL A 202 0.34 16.06 -14.24
N HIS A 203 0.56 16.97 -15.20
CA HIS A 203 0.61 18.40 -14.95
C HIS A 203 -0.78 19.00 -14.69
N SER A 204 -0.85 20.00 -13.81
CA SER A 204 -2.07 20.78 -13.56
C SER A 204 -2.46 21.66 -14.74
N GLU A 205 -3.73 22.11 -14.83
CA GLU A 205 -4.23 23.00 -15.90
C GLU A 205 -3.80 24.46 -15.66
N THR A 206 -2.51 24.69 -15.31
CA THR A 206 -1.94 26.03 -15.06
C THR A 206 -1.46 26.74 -16.33
N ILE A 207 -1.19 25.97 -17.40
CA ILE A 207 -0.67 26.54 -18.66
C ILE A 207 -1.83 27.13 -19.48
N PRO A 208 -1.72 28.38 -19.96
CA PRO A 208 -2.72 28.97 -20.83
C PRO A 208 -2.98 28.14 -22.08
N SER A 209 -4.22 28.11 -22.52
CA SER A 209 -4.66 27.54 -23.78
C SER A 209 -5.46 28.58 -24.55
N THR A 210 -5.42 28.48 -25.87
CA THR A 210 -6.14 29.44 -26.75
C THR A 210 -7.66 29.38 -26.54
N PHE A 211 -8.20 28.22 -26.18
CA PHE A 211 -9.64 27.97 -26.19
C PHE A 211 -10.27 27.87 -24.80
N VAL A 212 -9.46 27.70 -23.76
CA VAL A 212 -9.97 27.45 -22.41
C VAL A 212 -9.14 28.26 -21.39
N PRO A 213 -9.77 28.98 -20.45
CA PRO A 213 -9.03 29.67 -19.39
C PRO A 213 -8.27 28.65 -18.51
N THR A 214 -7.17 29.09 -17.94
CA THR A 214 -6.40 28.30 -16.98
C THR A 214 -7.24 27.91 -15.77
N ARG A 215 -6.98 26.71 -15.25
CA ARG A 215 -7.59 26.23 -14.01
C ARG A 215 -6.48 25.72 -13.08
N PRO A 216 -5.75 26.64 -12.43
CA PRO A 216 -4.57 26.26 -11.64
C PRO A 216 -4.89 25.39 -10.43
N PHE A 217 -6.14 25.18 -10.12
CA PHE A 217 -6.61 24.27 -9.07
C PHE A 217 -6.97 22.87 -9.60
N ARG A 218 -6.79 22.58 -10.89
CA ARG A 218 -7.28 21.34 -11.53
C ARG A 218 -6.16 20.48 -12.07
N VAL A 219 -6.30 19.16 -11.84
CA VAL A 219 -5.56 18.12 -12.56
C VAL A 219 -6.54 17.17 -13.25
N ASN A 220 -6.39 16.98 -14.56
CA ASN A 220 -7.12 15.95 -15.32
C ASN A 220 -6.35 14.63 -15.14
N ALA A 221 -6.80 13.79 -14.21
CA ALA A 221 -6.00 12.74 -13.61
C ALA A 221 -6.20 11.34 -14.24
N GLY A 222 -7.05 11.21 -15.26
CA GLY A 222 -7.21 9.96 -16.02
C GLY A 222 -8.40 9.11 -15.58
N SER A 223 -8.22 7.80 -15.55
CA SER A 223 -9.28 6.79 -15.42
C SER A 223 -9.52 6.31 -13.97
N PRO A 224 -10.67 5.66 -13.66
CA PRO A 224 -11.05 5.27 -12.30
C PRO A 224 -10.09 4.27 -11.65
N HIS A 225 -9.47 3.36 -12.43
CA HIS A 225 -8.55 2.35 -11.92
C HIS A 225 -7.13 2.87 -11.68
N SER A 226 -6.81 4.09 -12.12
CA SER A 226 -5.49 4.67 -11.91
C SER A 226 -5.21 4.90 -10.43
N TYR A 227 -3.99 4.61 -10.01
CA TYR A 227 -3.48 4.98 -8.71
C TYR A 227 -3.07 6.45 -8.68
N VAL A 228 -3.23 7.07 -7.53
CA VAL A 228 -2.68 8.39 -7.22
C VAL A 228 -1.96 8.37 -5.88
N LEU A 229 -0.87 9.15 -5.75
CA LEU A 229 -0.09 9.24 -4.52
C LEU A 229 -0.77 10.22 -3.54
N MET A 230 -1.02 9.74 -2.30
CA MET A 230 -1.66 10.49 -1.23
C MET A 230 -0.64 11.30 -0.42
N GLY A 231 -1.12 12.24 0.37
CA GLY A 231 -0.29 13.13 1.18
C GLY A 231 0.50 12.46 2.30
N ASP A 232 0.10 11.26 2.71
CA ASP A 232 0.80 10.40 3.67
C ASP A 232 1.74 9.38 3.02
N GLY A 233 1.94 9.46 1.70
CA GLY A 233 2.75 8.52 0.93
C GLY A 233 2.03 7.22 0.55
N SER A 234 0.80 6.99 0.99
CA SER A 234 -0.02 5.86 0.52
C SER A 234 -0.52 6.08 -0.91
N THR A 235 -1.19 5.08 -1.49
CA THR A 235 -1.89 5.22 -2.78
C THR A 235 -3.35 4.87 -2.64
N LYS A 236 -4.19 5.53 -3.45
CA LYS A 236 -5.60 5.15 -3.65
C LYS A 236 -5.88 4.98 -5.13
N TYR A 237 -6.89 4.17 -5.45
CA TYR A 237 -7.50 4.24 -6.76
C TYR A 237 -8.21 5.58 -6.94
N MET A 238 -8.22 6.09 -8.17
CA MET A 238 -8.93 7.33 -8.49
C MET A 238 -10.40 7.26 -8.09
N ALA A 239 -11.04 6.09 -8.24
CA ALA A 239 -12.43 5.86 -7.89
C ALA A 239 -12.73 5.88 -6.38
N GLU A 240 -11.72 5.73 -5.53
CA GLU A 240 -11.88 5.74 -4.06
C GLU A 240 -11.77 7.13 -3.45
N LEU A 241 -11.30 8.11 -4.23
CA LEU A 241 -11.09 9.47 -3.75
C LEU A 241 -12.41 10.15 -3.35
N LYS A 242 -12.32 10.98 -2.32
CA LYS A 242 -13.44 11.81 -1.81
C LYS A 242 -12.97 13.22 -1.55
N ALA A 243 -13.90 14.19 -1.64
CA ALA A 243 -13.62 15.54 -1.18
C ALA A 243 -13.14 15.52 0.28
N GLY A 244 -12.08 16.28 0.56
CA GLY A 244 -11.38 16.28 1.85
C GLY A 244 -10.14 15.39 1.90
N ASP A 245 -9.94 14.46 0.95
CA ASP A 245 -8.71 13.66 0.87
C ASP A 245 -7.50 14.56 0.65
N SER A 246 -6.38 14.21 1.31
CA SER A 246 -5.08 14.88 1.12
C SER A 246 -4.25 14.10 0.10
N LEU A 247 -3.89 14.76 -1.01
CA LEU A 247 -3.05 14.21 -2.05
C LEU A 247 -1.69 14.90 -2.06
N LEU A 248 -0.69 14.23 -2.64
CA LEU A 248 0.65 14.77 -2.78
C LEU A 248 0.79 15.52 -4.10
N ALA A 249 0.90 16.83 -4.04
CA ALA A 249 1.33 17.64 -5.17
C ALA A 249 2.85 17.54 -5.33
N VAL A 250 3.32 17.34 -6.55
CA VAL A 250 4.74 17.15 -6.88
C VAL A 250 5.16 18.14 -7.94
N SER A 251 6.28 18.82 -7.71
CA SER A 251 6.88 19.73 -8.69
C SER A 251 7.83 18.99 -9.62
N ALA A 252 8.18 19.62 -10.72
CA ALA A 252 9.18 19.13 -11.68
C ALA A 252 10.59 18.93 -11.07
N SER A 253 10.89 19.58 -9.95
CA SER A 253 12.12 19.35 -9.19
C SER A 253 12.04 18.21 -8.19
N GLY A 254 10.88 17.57 -8.02
CA GLY A 254 10.64 16.55 -7.02
C GLY A 254 10.19 17.09 -5.66
N MET A 255 10.13 18.40 -5.46
CA MET A 255 9.58 18.98 -4.23
C MET A 255 8.10 18.62 -4.09
N THR A 256 7.69 18.33 -2.88
CA THR A 256 6.32 17.86 -2.60
C THR A 256 5.63 18.75 -1.57
N ARG A 257 4.30 18.78 -1.64
CA ARG A 257 3.43 19.38 -0.63
C ARG A 257 2.08 18.70 -0.61
N ASN A 258 1.44 18.71 0.53
CA ASN A 258 0.07 18.23 0.67
C ASN A 258 -0.93 19.23 0.07
N THR A 259 -1.94 18.73 -0.63
CA THR A 259 -3.05 19.51 -1.18
C THR A 259 -4.37 18.78 -0.96
N VAL A 260 -5.42 19.51 -0.61
CA VAL A 260 -6.72 18.94 -0.25
C VAL A 260 -7.64 18.94 -1.45
N LEU A 261 -8.22 17.78 -1.75
CA LEU A 261 -9.20 17.60 -2.81
C LEU A 261 -10.53 18.25 -2.42
N GLY A 262 -10.97 19.21 -3.23
CA GLY A 262 -12.25 19.89 -3.02
C GLY A 262 -13.42 19.24 -3.75
N ARG A 263 -13.17 18.74 -4.98
CA ARG A 263 -14.21 18.18 -5.85
C ARG A 263 -13.61 17.21 -6.85
N ILE A 264 -14.39 16.19 -7.22
CA ILE A 264 -14.11 15.28 -8.34
C ILE A 264 -15.20 15.50 -9.40
N LYS A 265 -14.77 15.70 -10.65
CA LYS A 265 -15.67 15.79 -11.80
C LYS A 265 -15.43 14.58 -12.70
N ILE A 266 -16.47 13.76 -12.89
CA ILE A 266 -16.40 12.52 -13.69
C ILE A 266 -17.23 12.73 -14.96
N GLU A 267 -16.62 12.43 -16.10
CA GLU A 267 -17.29 12.57 -17.41
C GLU A 267 -16.74 11.52 -18.39
N GLN A 268 -17.60 10.95 -19.21
CA GLN A 268 -17.16 10.09 -20.32
C GLN A 268 -16.45 10.92 -21.40
N ARG A 269 -15.24 10.48 -21.75
CA ARG A 269 -14.39 11.17 -22.74
C ARG A 269 -13.62 10.13 -23.58
N PRO A 270 -13.21 10.50 -24.81
CA PRO A 270 -12.20 9.73 -25.54
C PRO A 270 -10.90 9.66 -24.74
N MET A 271 -10.34 8.45 -24.64
CA MET A 271 -9.14 8.18 -23.87
C MET A 271 -8.00 7.72 -24.76
N LEU A 272 -6.79 8.05 -24.36
CA LEU A 272 -5.53 7.52 -24.90
C LEU A 272 -4.87 6.64 -23.82
N LYS A 273 -4.28 5.52 -24.25
CA LYS A 273 -3.34 4.74 -23.46
C LYS A 273 -1.92 5.17 -23.87
N ILE A 274 -1.15 5.65 -22.92
CA ILE A 274 0.25 6.05 -23.11
C ILE A 274 1.10 5.05 -22.34
N SER A 275 1.93 4.28 -23.03
CA SER A 275 2.86 3.32 -22.44
C SER A 275 4.28 3.86 -22.52
N GLY A 276 5.05 3.66 -21.46
CA GLY A 276 6.44 4.13 -21.41
C GLY A 276 7.30 3.24 -20.54
N THR A 277 8.57 3.19 -20.88
CA THR A 277 9.58 2.40 -20.17
C THR A 277 10.57 3.33 -19.49
N GLN A 278 10.92 3.03 -18.23
CA GLN A 278 11.91 3.77 -17.48
C GLN A 278 13.24 3.76 -18.21
N SER A 279 13.80 4.94 -18.46
CA SER A 279 15.15 5.08 -19.03
C SER A 279 16.18 4.68 -17.98
N LYS A 280 16.62 3.43 -17.98
CA LYS A 280 17.77 2.96 -17.17
C LYS A 280 19.00 2.84 -18.07
N GLY A 281 20.10 3.39 -17.63
CA GLY A 281 21.40 3.13 -18.25
C GLY A 281 21.77 1.64 -18.16
N GLY A 282 21.44 0.86 -19.18
CA GLY A 282 22.14 -0.40 -19.51
C GLY A 282 21.69 -1.69 -18.88
N HIS A 283 20.55 -1.83 -18.19
CA HIS A 283 20.10 -3.12 -17.64
C HIS A 283 18.86 -3.70 -18.33
N GLN A 284 18.84 -5.03 -18.53
CA GLN A 284 17.89 -5.79 -19.35
C GLN A 284 16.46 -5.91 -18.81
N ASN A 285 16.13 -5.35 -17.64
CA ASN A 285 14.76 -5.32 -17.11
C ASN A 285 14.28 -3.86 -17.01
N ALA A 286 13.82 -3.32 -18.13
CA ALA A 286 13.18 -2.02 -18.18
C ALA A 286 11.77 -2.13 -17.60
N ASN A 287 11.45 -1.36 -16.53
CA ASN A 287 10.10 -1.30 -15.98
C ASN A 287 9.20 -0.52 -16.94
N THR A 288 8.24 -1.21 -17.54
CA THR A 288 7.20 -0.60 -18.38
C THR A 288 5.98 -0.28 -17.54
N SER A 289 5.39 0.89 -17.75
CA SER A 289 4.14 1.31 -17.14
C SER A 289 3.26 2.02 -18.16
N HIS A 290 1.99 2.17 -17.85
CA HIS A 290 1.08 2.90 -18.71
C HIS A 290 0.10 3.78 -17.90
N ILE A 291 -0.52 4.72 -18.60
CA ILE A 291 -1.53 5.62 -18.05
C ILE A 291 -2.63 5.85 -19.09
N PHE A 292 -3.88 5.93 -18.62
CA PHE A 292 -5.01 6.32 -19.46
C PHE A 292 -5.39 7.78 -19.21
N MET A 293 -5.37 8.59 -20.25
CA MET A 293 -5.61 10.02 -20.17
C MET A 293 -6.69 10.46 -21.17
N GLN A 294 -7.47 11.48 -20.83
CA GLN A 294 -8.38 12.07 -21.79
C GLN A 294 -7.60 12.63 -22.99
N GLN A 295 -8.07 12.36 -24.21
CA GLN A 295 -7.56 12.96 -25.43
C GLN A 295 -8.01 14.43 -25.52
N ALA A 296 -7.20 15.33 -24.95
CA ALA A 296 -7.46 16.77 -24.96
C ALA A 296 -6.17 17.57 -24.80
N GLU A 297 -6.09 18.75 -25.43
CA GLU A 297 -4.91 19.62 -25.49
C GLU A 297 -4.50 20.18 -24.11
N THR A 298 -5.46 20.29 -23.19
CA THR A 298 -5.22 20.77 -21.82
C THR A 298 -4.67 19.72 -20.90
N VAL A 299 -4.70 18.43 -21.29
CA VAL A 299 -4.15 17.32 -20.54
C VAL A 299 -2.69 17.18 -20.89
N ARG A 300 -1.81 17.25 -19.90
CA ARG A 300 -0.37 17.29 -20.12
C ARG A 300 0.40 16.38 -19.18
N LEU A 301 1.48 15.80 -19.70
CA LEU A 301 2.52 15.16 -18.89
C LEU A 301 3.75 16.06 -18.85
N LEU A 302 4.46 16.09 -17.74
CA LEU A 302 5.75 16.77 -17.67
C LEU A 302 6.78 15.99 -18.48
N SER A 303 7.50 16.69 -19.39
CA SER A 303 8.58 16.10 -20.19
C SER A 303 9.95 16.34 -19.57
N ASP A 304 10.16 17.51 -19.01
CA ASP A 304 11.36 17.89 -18.25
C ASP A 304 11.00 18.88 -17.15
N LYS A 305 12.00 19.48 -16.51
CA LYS A 305 11.78 20.44 -15.40
C LYS A 305 10.99 21.69 -15.79
N THR A 306 10.82 21.97 -17.06
CA THR A 306 10.22 23.22 -17.55
C THR A 306 9.10 23.02 -18.57
N THR A 307 9.03 21.83 -19.18
CA THR A 307 8.17 21.58 -20.35
C THR A 307 7.07 20.57 -19.99
N ALA A 308 5.81 20.97 -20.16
CA ALA A 308 4.65 20.10 -20.08
C ALA A 308 4.04 19.91 -21.48
N LEU A 309 4.07 18.68 -21.98
CA LEU A 309 3.57 18.31 -23.31
C LEU A 309 2.10 17.89 -23.24
N SER A 310 1.30 18.37 -24.21
CA SER A 310 -0.06 17.87 -24.39
C SER A 310 -0.03 16.37 -24.75
N VAL A 311 -0.96 15.61 -24.18
CA VAL A 311 -1.10 14.18 -24.54
C VAL A 311 -1.44 13.97 -26.03
N THR A 312 -1.98 15.00 -26.69
CA THR A 312 -2.26 14.97 -28.14
C THR A 312 -1.02 15.21 -28.99
N GLU A 313 0.08 15.65 -28.40
CA GLU A 313 1.37 15.90 -29.07
C GLU A 313 2.44 14.86 -28.73
N ILE A 314 2.16 13.99 -27.73
CA ILE A 314 3.08 12.92 -27.33
C ILE A 314 3.12 11.86 -28.43
N THR A 315 4.33 11.46 -28.79
CA THR A 315 4.61 10.40 -29.79
C THR A 315 5.62 9.40 -29.23
N PRO A 316 5.79 8.22 -29.82
CA PRO A 316 6.87 7.30 -29.46
C PRO A 316 8.24 7.99 -29.45
N ASN A 317 9.08 7.60 -28.51
CA ASN A 317 10.38 8.20 -28.17
C ASN A 317 10.31 9.57 -27.46
N THR A 318 9.12 10.12 -27.20
CA THR A 318 9.00 11.27 -26.30
C THR A 318 9.42 10.87 -24.88
N THR A 319 10.17 11.73 -24.19
CA THR A 319 10.52 11.54 -22.77
C THR A 319 9.52 12.25 -21.90
N VAL A 320 9.01 11.58 -20.88
CA VAL A 320 8.12 12.13 -19.86
C VAL A 320 8.63 11.81 -18.46
N MET A 321 8.32 12.68 -17.50
CA MET A 321 8.74 12.50 -16.11
C MET A 321 7.73 11.66 -15.34
N GLY A 322 8.24 10.94 -14.36
CA GLY A 322 7.43 10.16 -13.42
C GLY A 322 8.23 9.78 -12.21
N TRP A 323 7.72 8.80 -11.49
CA TRP A 323 8.31 8.29 -10.27
C TRP A 323 8.24 6.77 -10.23
N MET A 324 9.26 6.16 -9.63
CA MET A 324 9.32 4.73 -9.36
C MET A 324 9.27 4.48 -7.87
N GLY A 325 8.24 3.78 -7.42
CA GLY A 325 8.15 3.28 -6.04
C GLY A 325 9.03 2.05 -5.85
N HIS A 326 9.64 1.94 -4.68
CA HIS A 326 10.55 0.83 -4.35
C HIS A 326 9.83 -0.42 -3.82
N ALA A 327 8.56 -0.31 -3.44
CA ALA A 327 7.80 -1.39 -2.82
C ALA A 327 6.46 -1.64 -3.53
N ALA A 328 6.00 -2.91 -3.48
CA ALA A 328 4.61 -3.25 -3.76
C ALA A 328 3.68 -2.56 -2.75
N ARG A 329 2.40 -2.45 -3.06
CA ARG A 329 1.43 -1.81 -2.17
C ARG A 329 0.23 -2.71 -1.94
N HIS A 330 -0.24 -2.74 -0.68
CA HIS A 330 -1.48 -3.39 -0.31
C HIS A 330 -2.40 -2.34 0.36
N VAL A 331 -3.61 -2.19 -0.18
CA VAL A 331 -4.57 -1.15 0.26
C VAL A 331 -3.90 0.24 0.36
N GLY A 332 -3.04 0.55 -0.65
CA GLY A 332 -2.35 1.83 -0.76
C GLY A 332 -1.07 1.98 0.06
N LEU A 333 -0.77 1.08 0.99
CA LEU A 333 0.42 1.12 1.85
C LEU A 333 1.58 0.32 1.25
N PRO A 334 2.84 0.77 1.41
CA PRO A 334 4.00 0.03 0.94
C PRO A 334 4.16 -1.28 1.71
N VAL A 335 4.40 -2.37 0.99
CA VAL A 335 4.63 -3.71 1.55
C VAL A 335 5.81 -4.36 0.88
N LYS A 336 6.45 -5.32 1.57
CA LYS A 336 7.46 -6.17 0.95
C LYS A 336 6.73 -7.17 0.06
N GLY A 337 7.11 -7.27 -1.21
CA GLY A 337 6.51 -8.21 -2.14
C GLY A 337 6.64 -7.79 -3.60
N GLU A 338 6.57 -8.75 -4.52
CA GLU A 338 6.56 -8.49 -5.95
C GLU A 338 5.12 -8.58 -6.48
N ILE A 339 4.61 -7.44 -6.96
CA ILE A 339 3.34 -7.37 -7.70
C ILE A 339 3.67 -6.94 -9.13
N GLU A 340 3.18 -7.69 -10.12
CA GLU A 340 3.23 -7.32 -11.52
C GLU A 340 1.85 -6.83 -11.97
N GLU A 341 1.77 -5.57 -12.40
CA GLU A 341 0.57 -4.93 -12.96
C GLU A 341 0.80 -4.69 -14.45
N ARG A 342 -0.07 -5.22 -15.31
CA ARG A 342 0.06 -5.18 -16.79
C ARG A 342 -1.05 -4.38 -17.45
#